data_e2d6e9fe8d62131ada409f989eb62a20
#
_entry.id   e2d6e9fe8d62131ada409f989eb62a20
#
_cell.length_a   1.000
_cell.length_b   1.000
_cell.length_c   1.000
_cell.angle_alpha   90.00
_cell.angle_beta   90.00
_cell.angle_gamma   90.00
#
_symmetry.space_group_name_H-M   'P 1'
#
loop_
_entity.id
_entity.type
_entity.pdbx_description
1 polymer ?
#
loop_
_entity_poly.entity_id
_entity_poly.type
_entity_poly.pdbx_seq_one_letter_code
_entity_poly.pdbx_strand_id
1 'polypeptide(L)'
;ISKKLSQNNISILMLDLKKPSNDFLKKNTNCEFKKVDVTNLKSMKTHIDKFYKKNKRVDYLVNTTGVLWFDKDISAVNIDDKIWDKVFKINLKSMMYLSKIIVPLMKKNNFGSMVHLSSIDALSGDNKPQDAYGASKAAMIRLSKSFAIQFANNKIRSNIILPGPIDTGMQIRWKKNPKSKKKLEKFIPLRKVGKPKDISNASMFLLSDQANYITGTELIVDGGMTSKP
;
A
#
# COMPACT_ATOMS: atom_id res chain seq x y z
N ILE A 1 -9.98 -0.98 -2.24
CA ILE A 1 -9.46 -2.30 -2.63
C ILE A 1 -10.35 -3.38 -2.01
N SER A 2 -10.48 -3.50 -0.68
CA SER A 2 -11.27 -4.55 -0.01
C SER A 2 -12.70 -4.68 -0.54
N LYS A 3 -13.39 -3.56 -0.82
CA LYS A 3 -14.73 -3.59 -1.44
C LYS A 3 -14.74 -4.32 -2.79
N LYS A 4 -13.75 -4.06 -3.66
CA LYS A 4 -13.69 -4.71 -4.97
C LYS A 4 -13.33 -6.19 -4.87
N LEU A 5 -12.39 -6.55 -4.00
CA LEU A 5 -12.05 -7.94 -3.75
C LEU A 5 -13.27 -8.70 -3.19
N SER A 6 -14.00 -8.09 -2.24
CA SER A 6 -15.23 -8.68 -1.68
C SER A 6 -16.29 -8.95 -2.73
N GLN A 7 -16.49 -8.04 -3.67
CA GLN A 7 -17.43 -8.20 -4.79
C GLN A 7 -17.06 -9.33 -5.76
N ASN A 8 -15.82 -9.82 -5.71
CA ASN A 8 -15.36 -10.99 -6.47
C ASN A 8 -15.28 -12.25 -5.58
N ASN A 9 -16.07 -12.31 -4.51
CA ASN A 9 -16.18 -13.47 -3.59
C ASN A 9 -14.85 -13.90 -2.94
N ILE A 10 -13.87 -12.98 -2.83
CA ILE A 10 -12.59 -13.24 -2.19
C ILE A 10 -12.73 -13.05 -0.68
N SER A 11 -12.32 -14.04 0.11
CA SER A 11 -12.23 -13.92 1.57
C SER A 11 -11.10 -12.97 1.95
N ILE A 12 -11.37 -12.00 2.83
CA ILE A 12 -10.44 -10.91 3.12
C ILE A 12 -10.21 -10.78 4.62
N LEU A 13 -8.95 -10.79 5.03
CA LEU A 13 -8.53 -10.33 6.35
C LEU A 13 -8.02 -8.89 6.24
N MET A 14 -8.68 -7.97 6.92
CA MET A 14 -8.28 -6.57 7.02
C MET A 14 -7.59 -6.32 8.36
N LEU A 15 -6.33 -5.88 8.30
CA LEU A 15 -5.52 -5.50 9.47
C LEU A 15 -5.31 -3.99 9.45
N ASP A 16 -5.86 -3.27 10.42
CA ASP A 16 -5.73 -1.81 10.53
C ASP A 16 -5.94 -1.37 11.98
N LEU A 17 -5.49 -0.18 12.33
CA LEU A 17 -5.81 0.47 13.60
C LEU A 17 -7.26 0.98 13.63
N LYS A 18 -7.79 1.37 12.47
CA LYS A 18 -9.12 1.97 12.31
C LYS A 18 -10.10 0.96 11.74
N LYS A 19 -11.15 0.67 12.50
CA LYS A 19 -12.24 -0.21 12.06
C LYS A 19 -13.01 0.43 10.90
N PRO A 20 -13.35 -0.33 9.84
CA PRO A 20 -14.30 0.12 8.81
C PRO A 20 -15.68 0.39 9.42
N SER A 21 -16.54 1.09 8.68
CA SER A 21 -17.92 1.29 9.13
C SER A 21 -18.67 -0.05 9.29
N ASN A 22 -19.58 -0.10 10.24
CA ASN A 22 -20.40 -1.29 10.43
C ASN A 22 -21.23 -1.62 9.18
N ASP A 23 -21.70 -0.61 8.45
CA ASP A 23 -22.42 -0.78 7.19
C ASP A 23 -21.53 -1.46 6.13
N PHE A 24 -20.26 -1.08 6.04
CA PHE A 24 -19.31 -1.77 5.15
C PHE A 24 -19.19 -3.25 5.50
N LEU A 25 -19.01 -3.59 6.78
CA LEU A 25 -18.85 -4.98 7.22
C LEU A 25 -20.11 -5.81 7.02
N LYS A 26 -21.30 -5.21 7.25
CA LYS A 26 -22.59 -5.88 6.98
C LYS A 26 -22.79 -6.20 5.50
N LYS A 27 -22.38 -5.29 4.60
CA LYS A 27 -22.50 -5.48 3.14
C LYS A 27 -21.41 -6.36 2.52
N ASN A 28 -20.32 -6.63 3.24
CA ASN A 28 -19.17 -7.40 2.75
C ASN A 28 -18.83 -8.49 3.78
N THR A 29 -19.67 -9.50 3.85
CA THR A 29 -19.61 -10.56 4.88
C THR A 29 -18.38 -11.47 4.76
N ASN A 30 -17.72 -11.48 3.61
CA ASN A 30 -16.44 -12.15 3.36
C ASN A 30 -15.22 -11.31 3.80
N CYS A 31 -15.45 -10.14 4.42
CA CYS A 31 -14.40 -9.30 5.02
C CYS A 31 -14.36 -9.48 6.54
N GLU A 32 -13.24 -9.96 7.05
CA GLU A 32 -12.94 -10.02 8.48
C GLU A 32 -12.00 -8.87 8.88
N PHE A 33 -12.35 -8.08 9.88
CA PHE A 33 -11.51 -7.00 10.41
C PHE A 33 -10.88 -7.38 11.75
N LYS A 34 -9.59 -7.10 11.89
CA LYS A 34 -8.88 -7.14 13.18
C LYS A 34 -8.13 -5.83 13.39
N LYS A 35 -8.28 -5.26 14.59
CA LYS A 35 -7.52 -4.09 15.01
C LYS A 35 -6.09 -4.53 15.33
N VAL A 36 -5.14 -4.13 14.51
CA VAL A 36 -3.73 -4.53 14.62
C VAL A 36 -2.83 -3.36 14.30
N ASP A 37 -1.82 -3.15 15.14
CA ASP A 37 -0.67 -2.33 14.80
C ASP A 37 0.29 -3.17 13.93
N VAL A 38 0.49 -2.74 12.69
CA VAL A 38 1.37 -3.42 11.72
C VAL A 38 2.86 -3.41 12.11
N THR A 39 3.24 -2.67 13.14
CA THR A 39 4.58 -2.72 13.74
C THR A 39 4.73 -3.85 14.76
N ASN A 40 3.63 -4.53 15.11
CA ASN A 40 3.62 -5.67 16.02
C ASN A 40 3.54 -6.99 15.23
N LEU A 41 4.70 -7.56 14.94
CA LEU A 41 4.84 -8.81 14.19
C LEU A 41 4.04 -9.98 14.81
N LYS A 42 4.08 -10.13 16.16
CA LYS A 42 3.39 -11.23 16.86
C LYS A 42 1.88 -11.13 16.70
N SER A 43 1.32 -9.93 16.85
CA SER A 43 -0.11 -9.68 16.67
C SER A 43 -0.57 -9.96 15.24
N MET A 44 0.17 -9.45 14.23
CA MET A 44 -0.12 -9.76 12.82
C MET A 44 -0.11 -11.26 12.56
N LYS A 45 0.96 -11.95 12.99
CA LYS A 45 1.11 -13.39 12.79
C LYS A 45 -0.06 -14.17 13.38
N THR A 46 -0.48 -13.86 14.61
CA THR A 46 -1.61 -14.53 15.27
C THR A 46 -2.89 -14.46 14.44
N HIS A 47 -3.22 -13.29 13.87
CA HIS A 47 -4.44 -13.13 13.08
C HIS A 47 -4.33 -13.76 11.69
N ILE A 48 -3.17 -13.66 11.06
CA ILE A 48 -2.92 -14.28 9.75
C ILE A 48 -2.95 -15.82 9.87
N ASP A 49 -2.34 -16.40 10.90
CA ASP A 49 -2.38 -17.84 11.14
C ASP A 49 -3.81 -18.37 11.36
N LYS A 50 -4.65 -17.62 12.10
CA LYS A 50 -6.08 -17.96 12.29
C LYS A 50 -6.82 -17.90 10.95
N PHE A 51 -6.60 -16.87 10.16
CA PHE A 51 -7.19 -16.74 8.84
C PHE A 51 -6.76 -17.88 7.90
N TYR A 52 -5.47 -18.23 7.90
CA TYR A 52 -4.94 -19.34 7.12
C TYR A 52 -5.53 -20.70 7.57
N LYS A 53 -5.65 -20.94 8.88
CA LYS A 53 -6.28 -22.16 9.40
C LYS A 53 -7.72 -22.37 8.89
N LYS A 54 -8.47 -21.27 8.79
CA LYS A 54 -9.86 -21.26 8.30
C LYS A 54 -9.94 -21.46 6.79
N ASN A 55 -9.14 -20.74 6.02
CA ASN A 55 -9.24 -20.67 4.55
C ASN A 55 -8.30 -21.64 3.83
N LYS A 56 -7.32 -22.23 4.53
CA LYS A 56 -6.28 -23.14 4.05
C LYS A 56 -5.33 -22.58 3.01
N ARG A 57 -5.50 -21.31 2.61
CA ARG A 57 -4.68 -20.63 1.61
C ARG A 57 -4.58 -19.13 1.86
N VAL A 58 -3.53 -18.51 1.33
CA VAL A 58 -3.36 -17.06 1.17
C VAL A 58 -2.80 -16.83 -0.23
N ASP A 59 -3.57 -16.20 -1.09
CA ASP A 59 -3.22 -15.98 -2.50
C ASP A 59 -2.75 -14.56 -2.76
N TYR A 60 -3.26 -13.61 -1.98
CA TYR A 60 -3.04 -12.18 -2.23
C TYR A 60 -2.57 -11.46 -0.98
N LEU A 61 -1.63 -10.55 -1.16
CA LEU A 61 -1.24 -9.54 -0.18
C LEU A 61 -1.40 -8.16 -0.80
N VAL A 62 -2.22 -7.31 -0.20
CA VAL A 62 -2.28 -5.89 -0.55
C VAL A 62 -1.82 -5.06 0.64
N ASN A 63 -0.63 -4.47 0.53
CA ASN A 63 -0.08 -3.63 1.58
C ASN A 63 -0.32 -2.15 1.24
N THR A 64 -1.30 -1.55 1.92
CA THR A 64 -1.65 -0.13 1.81
C THR A 64 -1.13 0.69 2.99
N THR A 65 -0.32 0.07 3.85
CA THR A 65 0.22 0.71 5.05
C THR A 65 1.10 1.91 4.69
N GLY A 66 0.87 3.00 5.39
CA GLY A 66 1.74 4.17 5.28
C GLY A 66 1.27 5.32 6.14
N VAL A 67 2.24 6.07 6.64
CA VAL A 67 2.04 7.33 7.35
C VAL A 67 2.85 8.43 6.68
N LEU A 68 2.29 9.62 6.70
CA LEU A 68 2.91 10.86 6.28
C LEU A 68 2.45 11.96 7.25
N TRP A 69 3.37 12.57 7.94
CA TRP A 69 3.11 13.65 8.92
C TRP A 69 3.68 14.95 8.38
N PHE A 70 2.88 15.70 7.63
CA PHE A 70 3.26 16.92 6.94
C PHE A 70 3.93 18.02 7.80
N ASP A 71 3.72 17.98 9.12
CA ASP A 71 4.22 18.93 10.09
C ASP A 71 5.44 18.41 10.89
N LYS A 72 5.80 17.15 10.71
CA LYS A 72 6.88 16.47 11.47
C LYS A 72 7.93 15.82 10.59
N ASP A 73 7.53 15.33 9.43
CA ASP A 73 8.40 14.78 8.42
C ASP A 73 8.88 15.93 7.53
N ILE A 74 10.06 16.41 7.84
CA ILE A 74 10.69 17.56 7.23
C ILE A 74 12.04 17.16 6.62
N SER A 75 12.90 18.13 6.31
CA SER A 75 14.24 17.84 5.79
C SER A 75 15.03 16.90 6.70
N ALA A 76 15.73 15.94 6.10
CA ALA A 76 16.55 14.94 6.80
C ALA A 76 17.63 15.55 7.71
N VAL A 77 18.06 16.78 7.44
CA VAL A 77 19.05 17.48 8.28
C VAL A 77 18.44 18.10 9.56
N ASN A 78 17.09 18.15 9.67
CA ASN A 78 16.40 18.82 10.77
C ASN A 78 15.29 17.94 11.41
N ILE A 79 15.01 16.76 10.85
CA ILE A 79 13.96 15.87 11.36
C ILE A 79 14.36 15.25 12.71
N ASP A 80 13.41 15.07 13.59
CA ASP A 80 13.60 14.29 14.82
C ASP A 80 13.81 12.80 14.47
N ASP A 81 14.88 12.20 14.97
CA ASP A 81 15.24 10.79 14.75
C ASP A 81 14.09 9.83 15.09
N LYS A 82 13.31 10.12 16.13
CA LYS A 82 12.14 9.31 16.51
C LYS A 82 11.04 9.36 15.46
N ILE A 83 10.89 10.48 14.76
CA ILE A 83 9.94 10.61 13.64
C ILE A 83 10.46 9.82 12.44
N TRP A 84 11.73 9.98 12.09
CA TRP A 84 12.38 9.21 11.04
C TRP A 84 12.21 7.70 11.24
N ASP A 85 12.63 7.19 12.39
CA ASP A 85 12.54 5.78 12.73
C ASP A 85 11.10 5.27 12.69
N LYS A 86 10.16 6.06 13.18
CA LYS A 86 8.74 5.69 13.21
C LYS A 86 8.14 5.61 11.81
N VAL A 87 8.52 6.52 10.90
CA VAL A 87 8.12 6.45 9.49
C VAL A 87 8.65 5.17 8.85
N PHE A 88 9.93 4.88 8.97
CA PHE A 88 10.54 3.67 8.45
C PHE A 88 9.95 2.40 9.06
N LYS A 89 9.71 2.40 10.37
CA LYS A 89 9.09 1.27 11.08
C LYS A 89 7.69 0.97 10.54
N ILE A 90 6.87 2.01 10.29
CA ILE A 90 5.50 1.83 9.81
C ILE A 90 5.48 1.54 8.30
N ASN A 91 6.18 2.33 7.49
CA ASN A 91 6.07 2.23 6.03
C ASN A 91 6.85 1.03 5.46
N LEU A 92 8.09 0.83 5.88
CA LEU A 92 8.99 -0.16 5.31
C LEU A 92 9.06 -1.45 6.13
N LYS A 93 9.33 -1.36 7.45
CA LYS A 93 9.51 -2.55 8.29
C LYS A 93 8.24 -3.40 8.38
N SER A 94 7.05 -2.77 8.34
CA SER A 94 5.78 -3.48 8.27
C SER A 94 5.65 -4.32 6.99
N MET A 95 6.12 -3.81 5.84
CA MET A 95 6.15 -4.57 4.58
C MET A 95 7.01 -5.83 4.72
N MET A 96 8.20 -5.71 5.31
CA MET A 96 9.07 -6.85 5.61
C MET A 96 8.38 -7.85 6.56
N TYR A 97 7.72 -7.36 7.61
CA TYR A 97 6.99 -8.21 8.57
C TYR A 97 5.85 -8.98 7.91
N LEU A 98 5.02 -8.31 7.11
CA LEU A 98 3.94 -8.95 6.36
C LEU A 98 4.49 -10.02 5.42
N SER A 99 5.53 -9.71 4.66
CA SER A 99 6.14 -10.66 3.73
C SER A 99 6.75 -11.86 4.45
N LYS A 100 7.39 -11.66 5.61
CA LYS A 100 7.93 -12.73 6.45
C LYS A 100 6.86 -13.74 6.91
N ILE A 101 5.62 -13.27 7.13
CA ILE A 101 4.51 -14.13 7.53
C ILE A 101 3.82 -14.76 6.30
N ILE A 102 3.55 -13.97 5.27
CA ILE A 102 2.69 -14.34 4.14
C ILE A 102 3.41 -15.23 3.12
N VAL A 103 4.66 -14.92 2.78
CA VAL A 103 5.40 -15.65 1.74
C VAL A 103 5.52 -17.14 2.03
N PRO A 104 5.83 -17.62 3.26
CA PRO A 104 5.82 -19.04 3.57
C PRO A 104 4.46 -19.71 3.33
N LEU A 105 3.35 -18.98 3.52
CA LEU A 105 2.00 -19.51 3.28
C LEU A 105 1.69 -19.60 1.78
N MET A 106 2.09 -18.59 1.00
CA MET A 106 1.98 -18.59 -0.46
C MET A 106 2.82 -19.71 -1.09
N LYS A 107 4.04 -19.94 -0.58
CA LYS A 107 4.91 -21.04 -1.04
C LYS A 107 4.26 -22.41 -0.92
N LYS A 108 3.49 -22.66 0.15
CA LYS A 108 2.76 -23.94 0.33
C LYS A 108 1.76 -24.21 -0.78
N ASN A 109 1.19 -23.15 -1.36
CA ASN A 109 0.21 -23.25 -2.45
C ASN A 109 0.88 -23.11 -3.83
N ASN A 110 2.20 -22.87 -3.88
CA ASN A 110 2.96 -22.57 -5.10
C ASN A 110 2.29 -21.46 -5.95
N PHE A 111 1.73 -20.46 -5.30
CA PHE A 111 1.03 -19.34 -5.91
C PHE A 111 0.97 -18.14 -4.96
N GLY A 112 1.09 -16.92 -5.53
CA GLY A 112 0.85 -15.70 -4.79
C GLY A 112 0.96 -14.45 -5.64
N SER A 113 0.24 -13.39 -5.26
CA SER A 113 0.40 -12.07 -5.85
C SER A 113 0.41 -11.00 -4.75
N MET A 114 1.49 -10.24 -4.70
CA MET A 114 1.69 -9.17 -3.72
C MET A 114 1.65 -7.81 -4.44
N VAL A 115 0.84 -6.90 -3.91
CA VAL A 115 0.77 -5.50 -4.35
C VAL A 115 1.06 -4.60 -3.16
N HIS A 116 2.08 -3.77 -3.29
CA HIS A 116 2.49 -2.80 -2.29
C HIS A 116 2.20 -1.38 -2.78
N LEU A 117 1.80 -0.48 -1.89
CA LEU A 117 1.59 0.93 -2.24
C LEU A 117 2.77 1.78 -1.76
N SER A 118 3.56 2.26 -2.73
CA SER A 118 4.58 3.28 -2.53
C SER A 118 3.98 4.68 -2.71
N SER A 119 4.66 5.57 -3.40
CA SER A 119 4.26 6.93 -3.78
C SER A 119 5.12 7.38 -4.96
N ILE A 120 4.66 8.35 -5.72
CA ILE A 120 5.51 9.09 -6.67
C ILE A 120 6.64 9.86 -5.97
N ASP A 121 6.49 10.22 -4.68
CA ASP A 121 7.53 10.83 -3.87
C ASP A 121 8.79 9.94 -3.69
N ALA A 122 8.69 8.66 -4.06
CA ALA A 122 9.83 7.75 -4.13
C ALA A 122 10.76 8.02 -5.33
N LEU A 123 10.31 8.78 -6.31
CA LEU A 123 10.99 8.99 -7.61
C LEU A 123 11.69 10.34 -7.71
N SER A 124 11.33 11.30 -6.87
CA SER A 124 11.83 12.67 -6.96
C SER A 124 11.94 13.32 -5.58
N GLY A 125 12.81 14.32 -5.45
CA GLY A 125 12.83 15.20 -4.29
C GLY A 125 11.72 16.26 -4.34
N ASP A 126 11.51 16.94 -3.21
CA ASP A 126 10.56 18.04 -3.06
C ASP A 126 11.23 19.20 -2.31
N ASN A 127 10.96 20.43 -2.73
CA ASN A 127 11.38 21.63 -2.00
C ASN A 127 10.54 21.87 -0.72
N LYS A 128 9.49 21.11 -0.52
CA LYS A 128 8.78 20.94 0.76
C LYS A 128 9.04 19.55 1.29
N PRO A 129 10.20 19.31 1.90
CA PRO A 129 10.71 17.99 2.14
C PRO A 129 9.81 17.17 3.08
N GLN A 130 9.71 15.89 2.75
CA GLN A 130 9.10 14.81 3.52
C GLN A 130 10.05 13.61 3.38
N ASP A 131 11.28 13.81 3.85
CA ASP A 131 12.42 13.00 3.45
C ASP A 131 12.32 11.57 4.00
N ALA A 132 11.84 11.38 5.23
CA ALA A 132 11.64 10.05 5.79
C ALA A 132 10.56 9.28 5.00
N TYR A 133 9.47 9.94 4.62
CA TYR A 133 8.42 9.33 3.81
C TYR A 133 8.95 8.93 2.43
N GLY A 134 9.52 9.88 1.69
CA GLY A 134 10.06 9.63 0.35
C GLY A 134 11.09 8.51 0.34
N ALA A 135 12.08 8.57 1.25
CA ALA A 135 13.11 7.54 1.39
C ALA A 135 12.50 6.16 1.75
N SER A 136 11.54 6.10 2.69
CA SER A 136 10.85 4.85 3.03
C SER A 136 10.09 4.26 1.85
N LYS A 137 9.45 5.10 1.02
CA LYS A 137 8.70 4.68 -0.17
C LYS A 137 9.62 4.21 -1.30
N ALA A 138 10.79 4.84 -1.49
CA ALA A 138 11.83 4.38 -2.41
C ALA A 138 12.38 3.01 -2.00
N ALA A 139 12.67 2.81 -0.71
CA ALA A 139 13.12 1.53 -0.19
C ALA A 139 12.11 0.38 -0.40
N MET A 140 10.80 0.67 -0.36
CA MET A 140 9.75 -0.31 -0.67
C MET A 140 9.83 -0.79 -2.13
N ILE A 141 10.18 0.09 -3.08
CA ILE A 141 10.36 -0.26 -4.49
C ILE A 141 11.46 -1.32 -4.63
N ARG A 142 12.63 -1.02 -4.05
CA ARG A 142 13.76 -1.94 -4.09
C ARG A 142 13.44 -3.29 -3.44
N LEU A 143 12.71 -3.28 -2.33
CA LEU A 143 12.31 -4.49 -1.62
C LEU A 143 11.32 -5.34 -2.43
N SER A 144 10.34 -4.70 -3.10
CA SER A 144 9.39 -5.39 -3.98
C SER A 144 10.08 -6.09 -5.15
N LYS A 145 11.07 -5.44 -5.78
CA LYS A 145 11.92 -6.06 -6.83
C LYS A 145 12.68 -7.28 -6.32
N SER A 146 13.22 -7.21 -5.10
CA SER A 146 13.87 -8.35 -4.47
C SER A 146 12.91 -9.53 -4.30
N PHE A 147 11.68 -9.28 -3.85
CA PHE A 147 10.67 -10.32 -3.68
C PHE A 147 10.25 -10.93 -5.03
N ALA A 148 10.11 -10.10 -6.07
CA ALA A 148 9.79 -10.55 -7.41
C ALA A 148 10.80 -11.60 -7.93
N ILE A 149 12.09 -11.39 -7.71
CA ILE A 149 13.15 -12.32 -8.12
C ILE A 149 13.22 -13.55 -7.19
N GLN A 150 13.24 -13.32 -5.87
CA GLN A 150 13.45 -14.39 -4.88
C GLN A 150 12.33 -15.43 -4.85
N PHE A 151 11.10 -15.04 -5.21
CA PHE A 151 9.94 -15.91 -5.07
C PHE A 151 9.30 -16.33 -6.40
N ALA A 152 9.89 -15.95 -7.54
CA ALA A 152 9.41 -16.29 -8.87
C ALA A 152 9.26 -17.81 -9.09
N ASN A 153 10.23 -18.60 -8.64
CA ASN A 153 10.18 -20.07 -8.74
C ASN A 153 8.99 -20.71 -7.98
N ASN A 154 8.39 -19.97 -7.03
CA ASN A 154 7.19 -20.39 -6.33
C ASN A 154 5.91 -19.77 -6.93
N LYS A 155 5.98 -19.24 -8.16
CA LYS A 155 4.89 -18.54 -8.84
C LYS A 155 4.29 -17.39 -8.00
N ILE A 156 5.14 -16.72 -7.21
CA ILE A 156 4.75 -15.58 -6.40
C ILE A 156 5.25 -14.31 -7.10
N ARG A 157 4.32 -13.43 -7.45
CA ARG A 157 4.60 -12.13 -8.05
C ARG A 157 4.61 -11.04 -6.97
N SER A 158 5.47 -10.04 -7.11
CA SER A 158 5.50 -8.85 -6.26
C SER A 158 5.60 -7.60 -7.13
N ASN A 159 4.59 -6.74 -7.03
CA ASN A 159 4.51 -5.50 -7.79
C ASN A 159 4.23 -4.33 -6.85
N ILE A 160 4.54 -3.12 -7.29
CA ILE A 160 4.32 -1.92 -6.50
C ILE A 160 3.54 -0.88 -7.32
N ILE A 161 2.59 -0.22 -6.68
CA ILE A 161 1.89 0.92 -7.25
C ILE A 161 2.47 2.20 -6.65
N LEU A 162 2.68 3.20 -7.48
CA LEU A 162 3.12 4.54 -7.09
C LEU A 162 1.96 5.52 -7.32
N PRO A 163 1.11 5.74 -6.31
CA PRO A 163 0.05 6.73 -6.43
C PRO A 163 0.61 8.15 -6.46
N GLY A 164 0.02 8.98 -7.30
CA GLY A 164 0.07 10.43 -7.14
C GLY A 164 -0.89 10.93 -6.05
N PRO A 165 -1.31 12.20 -6.11
CA PRO A 165 -2.28 12.77 -5.16
C PRO A 165 -3.65 12.07 -5.27
N ILE A 166 -4.04 11.34 -4.22
CA ILE A 166 -5.31 10.61 -4.14
C ILE A 166 -6.18 11.19 -3.02
N ASP A 167 -7.46 11.45 -3.31
CA ASP A 167 -8.44 12.00 -2.36
C ASP A 167 -8.82 10.94 -1.31
N THR A 168 -8.06 10.92 -0.23
CA THR A 168 -8.20 9.97 0.90
C THR A 168 -8.17 10.70 2.23
N GLY A 169 -8.38 9.98 3.34
CA GLY A 169 -8.24 10.50 4.68
C GLY A 169 -6.84 11.05 5.02
N MET A 170 -5.79 10.65 4.30
CA MET A 170 -4.44 11.20 4.43
C MET A 170 -4.40 12.68 4.00
N GLN A 171 -5.26 13.08 3.07
CA GLN A 171 -5.35 14.45 2.53
C GLN A 171 -6.40 15.31 3.24
N ILE A 172 -6.56 15.14 4.54
CA ILE A 172 -7.53 15.92 5.36
C ILE A 172 -7.33 17.44 5.23
N ARG A 173 -6.10 17.88 4.91
CA ARG A 173 -5.75 19.28 4.64
C ARG A 173 -6.59 19.90 3.50
N TRP A 174 -7.02 19.13 2.52
CA TRP A 174 -7.85 19.63 1.42
C TRP A 174 -9.25 19.99 1.85
N LYS A 175 -9.77 19.37 2.92
CA LYS A 175 -11.05 19.77 3.53
C LYS A 175 -10.94 21.13 4.20
N LYS A 176 -9.77 21.41 4.82
CA LYS A 176 -9.49 22.70 5.46
C LYS A 176 -9.15 23.81 4.45
N ASN A 177 -8.52 23.46 3.33
CA ASN A 177 -8.14 24.39 2.27
C ASN A 177 -8.45 23.82 0.87
N PRO A 178 -9.71 23.95 0.39
CA PRO A 178 -10.11 23.47 -0.95
C PRO A 178 -9.37 24.15 -2.10
N LYS A 179 -8.89 25.39 -1.90
CA LYS A 179 -8.10 26.13 -2.91
C LYS A 179 -6.77 25.40 -3.22
N SER A 180 -6.15 24.79 -2.20
CA SER A 180 -4.92 24.02 -2.40
C SER A 180 -5.14 22.77 -3.27
N LYS A 181 -6.28 22.10 -3.13
CA LYS A 181 -6.67 20.98 -4.01
C LYS A 181 -6.82 21.44 -5.45
N LYS A 182 -7.58 22.53 -5.68
CA LYS A 182 -7.77 23.10 -7.04
C LYS A 182 -6.47 23.56 -7.69
N LYS A 183 -5.53 24.12 -6.91
CA LYS A 183 -4.19 24.47 -7.41
C LYS A 183 -3.43 23.23 -7.87
N LEU A 184 -3.46 22.14 -7.07
CA LEU A 184 -2.82 20.88 -7.41
C LEU A 184 -3.46 20.22 -8.65
N GLU A 185 -4.79 20.25 -8.78
CA GLU A 185 -5.51 19.73 -9.95
C GLU A 185 -5.09 20.42 -11.25
N LYS A 186 -4.81 21.73 -11.22
CA LYS A 186 -4.24 22.46 -12.36
C LYS A 186 -2.83 22.00 -12.72
N PHE A 187 -2.08 21.50 -11.76
CA PHE A 187 -0.73 20.99 -11.97
C PHE A 187 -0.69 19.58 -12.56
N ILE A 188 -1.69 18.74 -12.25
CA ILE A 188 -1.80 17.38 -12.79
C ILE A 188 -2.25 17.44 -14.26
N PRO A 189 -1.60 16.72 -15.21
CA PRO A 189 -2.00 16.70 -16.62
C PRO A 189 -3.47 16.33 -16.84
N LEU A 190 -3.99 15.31 -16.16
CA LEU A 190 -5.42 14.94 -16.23
C LEU A 190 -6.35 15.90 -15.47
N ARG A 191 -5.86 17.03 -14.94
CA ARG A 191 -6.63 18.12 -14.31
C ARG A 191 -7.54 17.68 -13.15
N LYS A 192 -7.22 16.59 -12.50
CA LYS A 192 -7.96 16.07 -11.34
C LYS A 192 -7.01 15.32 -10.40
N VAL A 193 -7.34 15.29 -9.10
CA VAL A 193 -6.73 14.34 -8.17
C VAL A 193 -7.37 12.97 -8.37
N GLY A 194 -6.57 11.92 -8.14
CA GLY A 194 -7.06 10.54 -8.21
C GLY A 194 -8.05 10.22 -7.08
N LYS A 195 -8.79 9.14 -7.25
CA LYS A 195 -9.72 8.59 -6.25
C LYS A 195 -9.25 7.21 -5.79
N PRO A 196 -9.65 6.76 -4.60
CA PRO A 196 -9.35 5.38 -4.14
C PRO A 196 -9.74 4.29 -5.14
N LYS A 197 -10.75 4.55 -5.99
CA LYS A 197 -11.20 3.65 -7.08
C LYS A 197 -10.09 3.45 -8.11
N ASP A 198 -9.31 4.47 -8.43
CA ASP A 198 -8.25 4.38 -9.44
C ASP A 198 -7.14 3.42 -8.96
N ILE A 199 -6.74 3.56 -7.70
CA ILE A 199 -5.76 2.65 -7.08
C ILE A 199 -6.31 1.23 -6.92
N SER A 200 -7.61 1.09 -6.58
CA SER A 200 -8.20 -0.24 -6.48
C SER A 200 -8.32 -0.94 -7.83
N ASN A 201 -8.53 -0.21 -8.94
CA ASN A 201 -8.52 -0.80 -10.29
C ASN A 201 -7.14 -1.33 -10.65
N ALA A 202 -6.09 -0.53 -10.45
CA ALA A 202 -4.71 -0.93 -10.68
C ALA A 202 -4.32 -2.14 -9.81
N SER A 203 -4.73 -2.14 -8.54
CA SER A 203 -4.48 -3.27 -7.64
C SER A 203 -5.17 -4.55 -8.11
N MET A 204 -6.43 -4.48 -8.54
CA MET A 204 -7.17 -5.63 -9.06
C MET A 204 -6.50 -6.23 -10.30
N PHE A 205 -6.05 -5.37 -11.23
CA PHE A 205 -5.31 -5.81 -12.41
C PHE A 205 -4.03 -6.56 -12.03
N LEU A 206 -3.18 -5.97 -11.18
CA LEU A 206 -1.91 -6.59 -10.77
C LEU A 206 -2.10 -7.89 -9.96
N LEU A 207 -3.22 -8.04 -9.26
CA LEU A 207 -3.54 -9.27 -8.52
C LEU A 207 -4.08 -10.38 -9.44
N SER A 208 -4.72 -10.03 -10.56
CA SER A 208 -5.41 -10.97 -11.45
C SER A 208 -4.44 -11.75 -12.36
N ASP A 209 -4.98 -12.77 -13.02
CA ASP A 209 -4.28 -13.58 -14.02
C ASP A 209 -3.93 -12.78 -15.29
N GLN A 210 -4.60 -11.66 -15.56
CA GLN A 210 -4.25 -10.75 -16.65
C GLN A 210 -2.84 -10.16 -16.48
N ALA A 211 -2.31 -10.16 -15.24
CA ALA A 211 -0.97 -9.72 -14.92
C ALA A 211 0.00 -10.88 -14.62
N ASN A 212 -0.26 -12.08 -15.11
CA ASN A 212 0.51 -13.29 -14.78
C ASN A 212 1.99 -13.22 -15.22
N TYR A 213 2.31 -12.39 -16.21
CA TYR A 213 3.68 -12.15 -16.70
C TYR A 213 4.28 -10.83 -16.17
N ILE A 214 3.61 -10.19 -15.18
CA ILE A 214 4.06 -8.92 -14.59
C ILE A 214 4.52 -9.16 -13.15
N THR A 215 5.83 -9.01 -12.91
CA THR A 215 6.44 -9.04 -11.57
C THR A 215 7.61 -8.08 -11.50
N GLY A 216 7.83 -7.44 -10.36
CA GLY A 216 8.89 -6.44 -10.15
C GLY A 216 8.58 -5.06 -10.75
N THR A 217 7.36 -4.83 -11.26
CA THR A 217 6.99 -3.55 -11.90
C THR A 217 6.66 -2.46 -10.90
N GLU A 218 6.88 -1.24 -11.33
CA GLU A 218 6.43 0.02 -10.73
C GLU A 218 5.29 0.58 -11.59
N LEU A 219 4.06 0.43 -11.13
CA LEU A 219 2.90 0.97 -11.83
C LEU A 219 2.56 2.37 -11.28
N ILE A 220 2.90 3.40 -12.03
CA ILE A 220 2.58 4.79 -11.68
C ILE A 220 1.11 5.07 -11.98
N VAL A 221 0.40 5.65 -10.99
CA VAL A 221 -1.02 6.02 -11.08
C VAL A 221 -1.20 7.43 -10.52
N ASP A 222 -0.84 8.43 -11.29
CA ASP A 222 -0.66 9.81 -10.85
C ASP A 222 -1.32 10.87 -11.75
N GLY A 223 -2.04 10.46 -12.79
CA GLY A 223 -2.65 11.36 -13.76
C GLY A 223 -1.65 12.06 -14.68
N GLY A 224 -0.47 11.47 -14.86
CA GLY A 224 0.63 11.98 -15.69
C GLY A 224 1.53 13.00 -14.96
N MET A 225 1.43 13.11 -13.64
CA MET A 225 2.16 14.13 -12.87
C MET A 225 3.68 13.96 -13.00
N THR A 226 4.18 12.73 -12.99
CA THR A 226 5.62 12.42 -13.13
C THR A 226 6.11 12.33 -14.56
N SER A 227 5.21 12.43 -15.56
CA SER A 227 5.57 12.39 -16.98
C SER A 227 5.81 13.78 -17.57
N LYS A 228 5.81 14.82 -16.75
CA LYS A 228 6.18 16.16 -17.19
C LYS A 228 7.69 16.30 -17.26
N PRO A 229 8.21 17.10 -18.22
CA PRO A 229 9.60 17.51 -18.26
C PRO A 229 9.97 18.37 -17.03
#